data_2f830857621552f94441d4cd090a8113
#
_entry.id   2f830857621552f94441d4cd090a8113
#
_cell.length_a   1.000
_cell.length_b   1.000
_cell.length_c   1.000
_cell.angle_alpha   90.00
_cell.angle_beta   90.00
_cell.angle_gamma   90.00
#
_symmetry.space_group_name_H-M   'P 1'
#
loop_
_entity.id
_entity.type
_entity.pdbx_description
1 polymer ?
#
loop_
_entity_poly.entity_id
_entity_poly.type
_entity_poly.pdbx_seq_one_letter_code
_entity_poly.pdbx_strand_id
1 'polypeptide(L)'
;SACGERELFQEIFRAETIKELGNFTQEVFYCCLESFQKKERGYSSNIEKAIEFIQANYMRELSIDDVAASVFLSSGYLGIIFKEETGYTILEYITYVRMQKAGEMLRSHSEWKVKDVAEQLGYNNVQSFIRFFKKYYGQTPAAYRKGEGV
;
A
#
# COMPACT_ATOMS: atom_id res chain seq x y z
N SER A 1 3.27 -6.26 -14.20
CA SER A 1 2.15 -6.43 -13.28
C SER A 1 2.75 -6.66 -11.92
N ALA A 2 2.62 -5.68 -11.01
CA ALA A 2 2.99 -5.87 -9.61
C ALA A 2 2.00 -6.87 -9.02
N CYS A 3 2.42 -8.11 -8.89
CA CYS A 3 1.69 -9.12 -8.15
C CYS A 3 1.73 -8.70 -6.68
N GLY A 4 0.61 -8.27 -6.12
CA GLY A 4 0.53 -7.87 -4.72
C GLY A 4 0.79 -9.09 -3.83
N GLU A 5 1.49 -8.92 -2.72
CA GLU A 5 1.79 -10.01 -1.74
C GLU A 5 0.55 -10.86 -1.42
N ARG A 6 -0.62 -10.28 -1.52
CA ARG A 6 -1.89 -10.93 -1.21
C ARG A 6 -2.40 -11.85 -2.33
N GLU A 7 -2.18 -11.50 -3.60
CA GLU A 7 -2.45 -12.39 -4.73
C GLU A 7 -1.49 -13.58 -4.71
N LEU A 8 -0.24 -13.34 -4.34
CA LEU A 8 0.77 -14.35 -4.11
C LEU A 8 0.34 -15.41 -3.08
N PHE A 9 -0.14 -14.98 -1.91
CA PHE A 9 -0.64 -15.91 -0.88
C PHE A 9 -1.88 -16.67 -1.33
N GLN A 10 -2.81 -16.02 -2.05
CA GLN A 10 -4.01 -16.70 -2.54
C GLN A 10 -3.70 -17.77 -3.61
N GLU A 11 -2.70 -17.55 -4.46
CA GLU A 11 -2.28 -18.54 -5.45
C GLU A 11 -1.48 -19.69 -4.85
N ILE A 12 -0.67 -19.45 -3.82
CA ILE A 12 0.00 -20.54 -3.06
C ILE A 12 -1.01 -21.51 -2.47
N PHE A 13 -2.11 -21.00 -1.89
CA PHE A 13 -3.18 -21.83 -1.32
C PHE A 13 -4.08 -22.50 -2.38
N ARG A 14 -4.03 -22.05 -3.64
CA ARG A 14 -4.76 -22.66 -4.77
C ARG A 14 -3.96 -23.70 -5.52
N ALA A 15 -2.65 -23.75 -5.35
CA ALA A 15 -1.80 -24.71 -6.06
C ALA A 15 -2.10 -26.13 -5.61
N GLU A 16 -2.70 -26.93 -6.49
CA GLU A 16 -3.08 -28.33 -6.23
C GLU A 16 -1.92 -29.31 -6.53
N THR A 17 -0.87 -28.84 -7.20
CA THR A 17 0.27 -29.68 -7.61
C THR A 17 1.62 -29.04 -7.32
N ILE A 18 2.65 -29.89 -7.07
CA ILE A 18 4.05 -29.47 -6.86
C ILE A 18 4.59 -28.70 -8.08
N LYS A 19 4.11 -29.00 -9.28
CA LYS A 19 4.51 -28.35 -10.52
C LYS A 19 3.97 -26.91 -10.62
N GLU A 20 2.75 -26.69 -10.20
CA GLU A 20 2.13 -25.35 -10.11
C GLU A 20 2.82 -24.50 -9.05
N LEU A 21 3.17 -25.08 -7.90
CA LEU A 21 4.00 -24.43 -6.88
C LEU A 21 5.38 -24.04 -7.41
N GLY A 22 6.00 -24.90 -8.23
CA GLY A 22 7.30 -24.63 -8.84
C GLY A 22 7.26 -23.48 -9.85
N ASN A 23 6.25 -23.43 -10.70
CA ASN A 23 6.05 -22.31 -11.64
C ASN A 23 5.77 -21.01 -10.90
N PHE A 24 4.93 -21.08 -9.88
CA PHE A 24 4.58 -19.94 -9.04
C PHE A 24 5.79 -19.37 -8.28
N THR A 25 6.62 -20.24 -7.66
CA THR A 25 7.86 -19.79 -6.99
C THR A 25 8.84 -19.14 -7.96
N GLN A 26 8.87 -19.58 -9.21
CA GLN A 26 9.72 -19.00 -10.25
C GLN A 26 9.22 -17.61 -10.68
N GLU A 27 7.91 -17.42 -10.84
CA GLU A 27 7.30 -16.10 -11.12
C GLU A 27 7.49 -15.12 -9.96
N VAL A 28 7.31 -15.58 -8.71
CA VAL A 28 7.58 -14.78 -7.49
C VAL A 28 9.04 -14.36 -7.45
N PHE A 29 9.97 -15.27 -7.73
CA PHE A 29 11.40 -14.98 -7.73
C PHE A 29 11.77 -13.95 -8.80
N TYR A 30 11.24 -14.05 -10.02
CA TYR A 30 11.45 -13.04 -11.06
C TYR A 30 10.84 -11.70 -10.68
N CYS A 31 9.63 -11.68 -10.12
CA CYS A 31 8.99 -10.46 -9.65
C CYS A 31 9.77 -9.78 -8.52
N CYS A 32 10.32 -10.57 -7.58
CA CYS A 32 11.20 -10.07 -6.53
C CYS A 32 12.51 -9.51 -7.11
N LEU A 33 13.14 -10.21 -8.05
CA LEU A 33 14.37 -9.72 -8.71
C LEU A 33 14.15 -8.43 -9.47
N GLU A 34 13.05 -8.31 -10.22
CA GLU A 34 12.69 -7.04 -10.89
C GLU A 34 12.45 -5.90 -9.90
N SER A 35 11.79 -6.19 -8.79
CA SER A 35 11.56 -5.24 -7.72
C SER A 35 12.87 -4.80 -7.04
N PHE A 36 13.80 -5.74 -6.81
CA PHE A 36 15.14 -5.44 -6.29
C PHE A 36 15.96 -4.60 -7.27
N GLN A 37 15.98 -4.94 -8.55
CA GLN A 37 16.70 -4.17 -9.58
C GLN A 37 16.11 -2.77 -9.76
N LYS A 38 14.79 -2.62 -9.62
CA LYS A 38 14.10 -1.34 -9.68
C LYS A 38 14.43 -0.48 -8.44
N LYS A 39 14.57 -1.11 -7.28
CA LYS A 39 14.94 -0.46 -6.01
C LYS A 39 16.41 -0.01 -5.99
N GLU A 40 17.31 -0.73 -6.66
CA GLU A 40 18.72 -0.32 -6.81
C GLU A 40 18.89 0.88 -7.76
N ARG A 41 17.99 1.07 -8.72
CA ARG A 41 18.03 2.21 -9.65
C ARG A 41 17.52 3.52 -9.05
N GLY A 42 16.85 3.46 -7.88
CA GLY A 42 16.15 4.59 -7.28
C GLY A 42 14.95 5.04 -8.12
N TYR A 43 14.08 5.81 -7.52
CA TYR A 43 13.01 6.50 -8.26
C TYR A 43 13.56 7.76 -8.92
N SER A 44 12.94 8.23 -9.99
CA SER A 44 13.26 9.55 -10.54
C SER A 44 12.99 10.63 -9.48
N SER A 45 13.74 11.74 -9.55
CA SER A 45 13.64 12.83 -8.56
C SER A 45 12.21 13.35 -8.38
N ASN A 46 11.40 13.36 -9.42
CA ASN A 46 10.00 13.79 -9.33
C ASN A 46 9.15 12.77 -8.54
N ILE A 47 9.39 11.48 -8.74
CA ILE A 47 8.69 10.42 -8.01
C ILE A 47 9.12 10.37 -6.56
N GLU A 48 10.41 10.53 -6.26
CA GLU A 48 10.91 10.63 -4.88
C GLU A 48 10.22 11.78 -4.13
N LYS A 49 10.19 12.98 -4.72
CA LYS A 49 9.50 14.14 -4.14
C LYS A 49 8.00 13.93 -3.97
N ALA A 50 7.34 13.28 -4.94
CA ALA A 50 5.93 12.96 -4.83
C ALA A 50 5.67 11.98 -3.66
N ILE A 51 6.52 10.98 -3.50
CA ILE A 51 6.47 10.03 -2.37
C ILE A 51 6.68 10.76 -1.04
N GLU A 52 7.69 11.60 -0.93
CA GLU A 52 7.95 12.40 0.26
C GLU A 52 6.75 13.31 0.60
N PHE A 53 6.17 13.95 -0.40
CA PHE A 53 4.98 14.78 -0.22
C PHE A 53 3.78 13.97 0.30
N ILE A 54 3.53 12.78 -0.24
CA ILE A 54 2.48 11.87 0.23
C ILE A 54 2.76 11.46 1.69
N GLN A 55 3.99 11.07 2.00
CA GLN A 55 4.38 10.63 3.35
C GLN A 55 4.28 11.76 4.39
N ALA A 56 4.47 13.01 3.98
CA ALA A 56 4.32 14.17 4.86
C ALA A 56 2.84 14.60 5.04
N ASN A 57 1.95 14.24 4.11
CA ASN A 57 0.59 14.78 4.05
C ASN A 57 -0.54 13.74 4.09
N TYR A 58 -0.26 12.45 4.28
CA TYR A 58 -1.25 11.36 4.21
C TYR A 58 -2.40 11.51 5.23
N MET A 59 -2.22 12.25 6.31
CA MET A 59 -3.24 12.46 7.35
C MET A 59 -4.38 13.37 6.90
N ARG A 60 -4.16 14.24 5.93
CA ARG A 60 -5.18 15.14 5.40
C ARG A 60 -5.83 14.59 4.15
N GLU A 61 -6.93 15.18 3.74
CA GLU A 61 -7.47 14.94 2.41
C GLU A 61 -6.42 15.30 1.36
N LEU A 62 -6.08 14.35 0.50
CA LEU A 62 -5.00 14.47 -0.48
C LEU A 62 -5.51 13.99 -1.83
N SER A 63 -5.51 14.88 -2.81
CA SER A 63 -5.88 14.59 -4.19
C SER A 63 -4.66 14.31 -5.06
N ILE A 64 -4.88 13.75 -6.25
CA ILE A 64 -3.83 13.56 -7.26
C ILE A 64 -3.27 14.93 -7.70
N ASP A 65 -4.14 15.95 -7.78
CA ASP A 65 -3.76 17.29 -8.18
C ASP A 65 -2.82 17.95 -7.16
N ASP A 66 -3.03 17.72 -5.85
CA ASP A 66 -2.13 18.20 -4.80
C ASP A 66 -0.73 17.60 -4.95
N VAL A 67 -0.66 16.29 -5.21
CA VAL A 67 0.63 15.61 -5.41
C VAL A 67 1.32 16.10 -6.69
N ALA A 68 0.58 16.25 -7.77
CA ALA A 68 1.11 16.73 -9.05
C ALA A 68 1.63 18.17 -8.96
N ALA A 69 0.89 19.05 -8.27
CA ALA A 69 1.30 20.42 -8.02
C ALA A 69 2.61 20.49 -7.21
N SER A 70 2.80 19.59 -6.24
CA SER A 70 4.01 19.56 -5.41
C SER A 70 5.30 19.29 -6.20
N VAL A 71 5.19 18.65 -7.35
CA VAL A 71 6.31 18.31 -8.24
C VAL A 71 6.26 19.07 -9.57
N PHE A 72 5.37 20.06 -9.72
CA PHE A 72 5.19 20.90 -10.91
C PHE A 72 4.88 20.12 -12.20
N LEU A 73 4.11 19.02 -12.07
CA LEU A 73 3.67 18.20 -13.19
C LEU A 73 2.15 18.22 -13.34
N SER A 74 1.65 17.85 -14.51
CA SER A 74 0.22 17.59 -14.68
C SER A 74 -0.17 16.27 -14.01
N SER A 75 -1.40 16.17 -13.46
CA SER A 75 -1.93 14.96 -12.81
C SER A 75 -1.89 13.74 -13.73
N GLY A 76 -2.20 13.92 -15.01
CA GLY A 76 -2.17 12.85 -16.02
C GLY A 76 -0.76 12.29 -16.23
N TYR A 77 0.22 13.18 -16.43
CA TYR A 77 1.61 12.76 -16.64
C TYR A 77 2.20 12.12 -15.38
N LEU A 78 2.02 12.76 -14.22
CA LEU A 78 2.48 12.17 -12.96
C LEU A 78 1.85 10.80 -12.70
N GLY A 79 0.54 10.65 -12.98
CA GLY A 79 -0.15 9.36 -12.80
C GLY A 79 0.47 8.23 -13.61
N ILE A 80 0.90 8.51 -14.85
CA ILE A 80 1.56 7.52 -15.72
C ILE A 80 2.92 7.13 -15.14
N ILE A 81 3.84 8.10 -14.96
CA ILE A 81 5.21 7.81 -14.50
C ILE A 81 5.25 7.25 -13.07
N PHE A 82 4.34 7.70 -12.19
CA PHE A 82 4.24 7.19 -10.84
C PHE A 82 3.87 5.70 -10.84
N LYS A 83 2.90 5.30 -11.66
CA LYS A 83 2.50 3.90 -11.79
C LYS A 83 3.59 3.05 -12.45
N GLU A 84 4.28 3.58 -13.47
CA GLU A 84 5.39 2.89 -14.13
C GLU A 84 6.55 2.62 -13.18
N GLU A 85 6.92 3.60 -12.34
CA GLU A 85 8.07 3.48 -11.45
C GLU A 85 7.74 2.74 -10.14
N THR A 86 6.57 3.00 -9.53
CA THR A 86 6.20 2.44 -8.21
C THR A 86 5.36 1.18 -8.28
N GLY A 87 4.68 0.93 -9.42
CA GLY A 87 3.69 -0.14 -9.57
C GLY A 87 2.30 0.21 -9.03
N TYR A 88 2.13 1.36 -8.36
CA TYR A 88 0.88 1.82 -7.76
C TYR A 88 0.35 3.06 -8.46
N THR A 89 -0.96 3.20 -8.53
CA THR A 89 -1.55 4.53 -8.75
C THR A 89 -1.29 5.41 -7.51
N ILE A 90 -1.34 6.73 -7.67
CA ILE A 90 -1.13 7.68 -6.57
C ILE A 90 -2.13 7.43 -5.42
N LEU A 91 -3.41 7.19 -5.73
CA LEU A 91 -4.43 6.91 -4.72
C LEU A 91 -4.21 5.58 -4.00
N GLU A 92 -3.78 4.54 -4.72
CA GLU A 92 -3.39 3.26 -4.12
C GLU A 92 -2.19 3.44 -3.18
N TYR A 93 -1.22 4.25 -3.59
CA TYR A 93 -0.03 4.52 -2.77
C TYR A 93 -0.38 5.31 -1.51
N ILE A 94 -1.24 6.33 -1.59
CA ILE A 94 -1.77 7.05 -0.41
C ILE A 94 -2.47 6.06 0.54
N THR A 95 -3.31 5.19 0.00
CA THR A 95 -4.00 4.16 0.79
C THR A 95 -2.99 3.19 1.44
N TYR A 96 -1.97 2.76 0.70
CA TYR A 96 -0.87 1.93 1.20
C TYR A 96 -0.18 2.58 2.40
N VAL A 97 0.25 3.84 2.28
CA VAL A 97 0.89 4.59 3.37
C VAL A 97 -0.03 4.68 4.59
N ARG A 98 -1.31 5.01 4.39
CA ARG A 98 -2.30 5.07 5.47
C ARG A 98 -2.46 3.71 6.19
N MET A 99 -2.50 2.61 5.45
CA MET A 99 -2.63 1.27 6.05
C MET A 99 -1.39 0.85 6.81
N GLN A 100 -0.19 1.18 6.34
CA GLN A 100 1.05 0.98 7.08
C GLN A 100 1.00 1.70 8.43
N LYS A 101 0.65 2.98 8.40
CA LYS A 101 0.52 3.82 9.61
C LYS A 101 -0.60 3.34 10.54
N ALA A 102 -1.71 2.86 9.98
CA ALA A 102 -2.79 2.25 10.76
C ALA A 102 -2.29 1.05 11.57
N GLY A 103 -1.52 0.17 10.97
CA GLY A 103 -0.95 -1.00 11.65
C GLY A 103 0.00 -0.60 12.79
N GLU A 104 0.83 0.44 12.59
CA GLU A 104 1.71 0.99 13.62
C GLU A 104 0.89 1.58 14.79
N MET A 105 -0.10 2.44 14.48
CA MET A 105 -0.93 3.11 15.49
C MET A 105 -1.75 2.12 16.33
N LEU A 106 -2.33 1.10 15.69
CA LEU A 106 -3.13 0.10 16.38
C LEU A 106 -2.31 -0.75 17.37
N ARG A 107 -1.02 -0.92 17.11
CA ARG A 107 -0.08 -1.62 18.02
C ARG A 107 0.47 -0.73 19.11
N SER A 108 0.75 0.54 18.78
CA SER A 108 1.41 1.48 19.70
C SER A 108 0.43 2.16 20.67
N HIS A 109 -0.83 2.32 20.28
CA HIS A 109 -1.87 3.05 21.03
C HIS A 109 -3.06 2.15 21.33
N SER A 110 -2.92 1.29 22.34
CA SER A 110 -3.97 0.35 22.76
C SER A 110 -5.23 1.06 23.27
N GLU A 111 -5.08 2.27 23.79
CA GLU A 111 -6.16 3.11 24.34
C GLU A 111 -7.02 3.79 23.24
N TRP A 112 -6.52 3.94 22.04
CA TRP A 112 -7.24 4.59 20.94
C TRP A 112 -8.33 3.67 20.38
N LYS A 113 -9.51 4.23 20.12
CA LYS A 113 -10.57 3.53 19.42
C LYS A 113 -10.20 3.41 17.93
N VAL A 114 -10.73 2.40 17.26
CA VAL A 114 -10.57 2.24 15.79
C VAL A 114 -11.01 3.49 15.04
N LYS A 115 -12.03 4.19 15.55
CA LYS A 115 -12.51 5.47 15.01
C LYS A 115 -11.44 6.54 15.07
N ASP A 116 -10.75 6.67 16.20
CA ASP A 116 -9.73 7.70 16.42
C ASP A 116 -8.55 7.49 15.45
N VAL A 117 -8.15 6.22 15.25
CA VAL A 117 -7.11 5.86 14.26
C VAL A 117 -7.55 6.22 12.84
N ALA A 118 -8.81 5.93 12.48
CA ALA A 118 -9.33 6.26 11.16
C ALA A 118 -9.33 7.78 10.90
N GLU A 119 -9.77 8.56 11.87
CA GLU A 119 -9.80 10.04 11.80
C GLU A 119 -8.39 10.62 11.67
N GLN A 120 -7.42 10.13 12.44
CA GLN A 120 -6.01 10.56 12.35
C GLN A 120 -5.39 10.26 10.98
N LEU A 121 -5.88 9.25 10.28
CA LEU A 121 -5.41 8.86 8.94
C LEU A 121 -6.19 9.54 7.80
N GLY A 122 -7.05 10.52 8.12
CA GLY A 122 -7.80 11.29 7.14
C GLY A 122 -9.00 10.54 6.55
N TYR A 123 -9.56 9.56 7.27
CA TYR A 123 -10.79 8.89 6.86
C TYR A 123 -12.01 9.55 7.51
N ASN A 124 -12.85 10.18 6.70
CA ASN A 124 -14.13 10.75 7.15
C ASN A 124 -15.17 9.67 7.47
N ASN A 125 -14.97 8.44 7.01
CA ASN A 125 -15.87 7.32 7.22
C ASN A 125 -15.11 6.10 7.75
N VAL A 126 -15.40 5.73 8.99
CA VAL A 126 -14.78 4.57 9.69
C VAL A 126 -15.03 3.25 8.96
N GLN A 127 -16.21 3.07 8.34
CA GLN A 127 -16.54 1.84 7.60
C GLN A 127 -15.64 1.67 6.37
N SER A 128 -15.35 2.77 5.68
CA SER A 128 -14.38 2.77 4.58
C SER A 128 -12.99 2.38 5.05
N PHE A 129 -12.53 2.94 6.17
CA PHE A 129 -11.26 2.56 6.81
C PHE A 129 -11.22 1.06 7.14
N ILE A 130 -12.23 0.53 7.83
CA ILE A 130 -12.30 -0.90 8.21
C ILE A 130 -12.25 -1.78 6.96
N ARG A 131 -12.96 -1.42 5.89
CA ARG A 131 -12.97 -2.15 4.62
C ARG A 131 -11.58 -2.18 3.98
N PHE A 132 -10.90 -1.03 3.89
CA PHE A 132 -9.53 -0.94 3.34
C PHE A 132 -8.53 -1.69 4.21
N PHE A 133 -8.63 -1.54 5.53
CA PHE A 133 -7.76 -2.25 6.46
C PHE A 133 -7.92 -3.77 6.35
N LYS A 134 -9.17 -4.26 6.31
CA LYS A 134 -9.43 -5.68 6.12
C LYS A 134 -8.94 -6.18 4.76
N LYS A 135 -9.06 -5.36 3.70
CA LYS A 135 -8.51 -5.68 2.39
C LYS A 135 -6.98 -5.77 2.42
N TYR A 136 -6.32 -4.93 3.20
CA TYR A 136 -4.86 -4.85 3.26
C TYR A 136 -4.25 -5.93 4.18
N TYR A 137 -4.78 -6.10 5.39
CA TYR A 137 -4.24 -7.01 6.41
C TYR A 137 -4.97 -8.36 6.50
N GLY A 138 -6.02 -8.60 5.74
CA GLY A 138 -6.83 -9.83 5.80
C GLY A 138 -7.79 -9.91 6.98
N GLN A 139 -7.67 -9.02 7.96
CA GLN A 139 -8.44 -9.02 9.19
C GLN A 139 -8.89 -7.60 9.59
N THR A 140 -9.86 -7.52 10.49
CA THR A 140 -10.36 -6.22 10.97
C THR A 140 -9.32 -5.52 11.85
N PRO A 141 -9.35 -4.16 11.98
CA PRO A 141 -8.48 -3.43 12.88
C PRO A 141 -8.56 -3.90 14.33
N ALA A 142 -9.75 -4.30 14.79
CA ALA A 142 -9.96 -4.80 16.15
C ALA A 142 -9.29 -6.17 16.38
N ALA A 143 -9.42 -7.11 15.42
CA ALA A 143 -8.76 -8.41 15.48
C ALA A 143 -7.23 -8.26 15.39
N TYR A 144 -6.75 -7.39 14.50
CA TYR A 144 -5.33 -7.09 14.33
C TYR A 144 -4.68 -6.58 15.63
N ARG A 145 -5.37 -5.69 16.37
CA ARG A 145 -4.90 -5.15 17.65
C ARG A 145 -4.75 -6.24 18.72
N LYS A 146 -5.69 -7.20 18.76
CA LYS A 146 -5.67 -8.28 19.74
C LYS A 146 -4.61 -9.35 19.45
N GLY A 147 -3.94 -9.30 18.30
CA GLY A 147 -3.04 -10.35 17.86
C GLY A 147 -3.76 -11.66 17.50
N GLU A 148 -5.08 -11.60 17.25
CA GLU A 148 -5.92 -12.76 16.88
C GLU A 148 -5.79 -13.11 15.38
N GLY A 149 -4.61 -13.00 14.83
CA GLY A 149 -4.34 -13.30 13.43
C GLY A 149 -3.28 -14.38 13.30
N VAL A 150 -3.75 -15.61 13.05
CA VAL A 150 -3.11 -16.86 12.57
C VAL A 150 -1.75 -17.16 13.05
#